data_3a9b756163d9c2b5abef32d324c604de
#
_entry.id   3a9b756163d9c2b5abef32d324c604de
#
_cell.length_a   1.000
_cell.length_b   1.000
_cell.length_c   1.000
_cell.angle_alpha   90.00
_cell.angle_beta   90.00
_cell.angle_gamma   90.00
#
_symmetry.space_group_name_H-M   'P 1'
#
loop_
_entity.id
_entity.type
_entity.pdbx_description
1 polymer ?
#
loop_
_entity_poly.entity_id
_entity_poly.type
_entity_poly.pdbx_seq_one_letter_code
_entity_poly.pdbx_strand_id
1 'polypeptide(L)'
;VYEAIKENVTYARNFTDDVEWSCEDGTRTDMDYMCKTVELAIKCGAKTINIPDTVGYTVPSEFKKIIETLINKVPNIDKAILSTHCHNDLGLAVANSLAGVQAGARQIECTINGLGERAGNAALEEVVMAMKTRPDLMPFETGIETTLLSKASKIVSNATGFPVQYLSLIHISEPTRHRR
;
A
#
# COMPACT_ATOMS: atom_id res chain seq x y z
N VAL A 1 -17.37 -14.38 -9.76
CA VAL A 1 -16.50 -13.72 -8.77
C VAL A 1 -16.99 -13.97 -7.34
N TYR A 2 -18.26 -13.68 -6.98
CA TYR A 2 -18.77 -13.84 -5.60
C TYR A 2 -18.58 -15.27 -5.06
N GLU A 3 -18.91 -16.30 -5.83
CA GLU A 3 -18.71 -17.69 -5.39
C GLU A 3 -17.22 -18.00 -5.19
N ALA A 4 -16.33 -17.49 -6.07
CA ALA A 4 -14.90 -17.68 -5.91
C ALA A 4 -14.35 -16.98 -4.65
N ILE A 5 -14.83 -15.76 -4.33
CA ILE A 5 -14.45 -15.08 -3.08
C ILE A 5 -14.86 -15.92 -1.89
N LYS A 6 -16.11 -16.35 -1.86
CA LYS A 6 -16.66 -17.17 -0.77
C LYS A 6 -15.89 -18.47 -0.58
N GLU A 7 -15.67 -19.20 -1.64
CA GLU A 7 -14.94 -20.48 -1.60
C GLU A 7 -13.49 -20.28 -1.15
N ASN A 8 -12.73 -19.41 -1.83
CA ASN A 8 -11.31 -19.28 -1.58
C ASN A 8 -10.97 -18.61 -0.24
N VAL A 9 -11.70 -17.56 0.16
CA VAL A 9 -11.49 -16.94 1.47
C VAL A 9 -11.83 -17.90 2.61
N THR A 10 -12.98 -18.62 2.49
CA THR A 10 -13.38 -19.60 3.49
C THR A 10 -12.37 -20.76 3.55
N TYR A 11 -11.86 -21.20 2.40
CA TYR A 11 -10.83 -22.24 2.35
C TYR A 11 -9.54 -21.80 3.03
N ALA A 12 -9.03 -20.59 2.71
CA ALA A 12 -7.83 -20.05 3.32
C ALA A 12 -7.95 -19.92 4.85
N ARG A 13 -9.14 -19.55 5.34
CA ARG A 13 -9.44 -19.46 6.78
C ARG A 13 -9.30 -20.77 7.54
N ASN A 14 -9.32 -21.92 6.88
CA ASN A 14 -9.08 -23.20 7.54
C ASN A 14 -7.60 -23.39 7.98
N PHE A 15 -6.69 -22.59 7.44
CA PHE A 15 -5.25 -22.71 7.69
C PHE A 15 -4.68 -21.59 8.55
N THR A 16 -5.32 -20.41 8.53
CA THR A 16 -4.86 -19.24 9.30
C THR A 16 -6.03 -18.30 9.59
N ASP A 17 -5.91 -17.58 10.69
CA ASP A 17 -6.81 -16.48 11.04
C ASP A 17 -6.44 -15.15 10.37
N ASP A 18 -5.26 -15.07 9.80
CA ASP A 18 -4.74 -13.88 9.13
C ASP A 18 -4.80 -14.08 7.61
N VAL A 19 -5.98 -13.80 7.05
CA VAL A 19 -6.25 -13.90 5.62
C VAL A 19 -6.45 -12.51 5.05
N GLU A 20 -5.61 -12.18 4.06
CA GLU A 20 -5.78 -11.01 3.22
C GLU A 20 -6.54 -11.39 1.93
N TRP A 21 -7.49 -10.55 1.55
CA TRP A 21 -8.13 -10.60 0.24
C TRP A 21 -7.79 -9.37 -0.56
N SER A 22 -7.31 -9.58 -1.80
CA SER A 22 -6.93 -8.52 -2.73
C SER A 22 -7.77 -8.60 -4.00
N CYS A 23 -8.31 -7.47 -4.45
CA CYS A 23 -9.04 -7.37 -5.71
C CYS A 23 -8.11 -6.88 -6.82
N GLU A 24 -7.81 -7.72 -7.79
CA GLU A 24 -7.06 -7.28 -8.97
C GLU A 24 -7.79 -6.12 -9.66
N ASP A 25 -7.02 -5.09 -10.07
CA ASP A 25 -7.52 -3.92 -10.78
C ASP A 25 -8.62 -3.15 -10.01
N GLY A 26 -8.45 -3.07 -8.70
CA GLY A 26 -9.44 -2.47 -7.80
C GLY A 26 -9.82 -1.05 -8.17
N THR A 27 -8.84 -0.22 -8.53
CA THR A 27 -9.07 1.21 -8.79
C THR A 27 -9.89 1.51 -10.06
N ARG A 28 -9.97 0.56 -11.01
CA ARG A 28 -10.83 0.66 -12.20
C ARG A 28 -12.14 -0.12 -12.08
N THR A 29 -12.38 -0.73 -10.95
CA THR A 29 -13.61 -1.50 -10.68
C THR A 29 -14.75 -0.55 -10.30
N ASP A 30 -15.97 -0.86 -10.78
CA ASP A 30 -17.18 -0.14 -10.34
C ASP A 30 -17.30 -0.15 -8.82
N MET A 31 -17.52 1.02 -8.22
CA MET A 31 -17.47 1.17 -6.75
C MET A 31 -18.57 0.41 -6.01
N ASP A 32 -19.77 0.31 -6.57
CA ASP A 32 -20.86 -0.44 -5.90
C ASP A 32 -20.60 -1.95 -5.97
N TYR A 33 -19.98 -2.40 -7.06
CA TYR A 33 -19.53 -3.78 -7.18
C TYR A 33 -18.37 -4.06 -6.21
N MET A 34 -17.39 -3.19 -6.11
CA MET A 34 -16.27 -3.31 -5.17
C MET A 34 -16.76 -3.35 -3.72
N CYS A 35 -17.66 -2.47 -3.33
CA CYS A 35 -18.22 -2.47 -1.97
C CYS A 35 -18.85 -3.84 -1.63
N LYS A 36 -19.60 -4.44 -2.57
CA LYS A 36 -20.24 -5.76 -2.36
C LYS A 36 -19.22 -6.90 -2.26
N THR A 37 -18.15 -6.86 -3.06
CA THR A 37 -17.09 -7.89 -3.00
C THR A 37 -16.27 -7.78 -1.73
N VAL A 38 -15.94 -6.56 -1.29
CA VAL A 38 -15.27 -6.28 -0.02
C VAL A 38 -16.12 -6.76 1.17
N GLU A 39 -17.41 -6.39 1.20
CA GLU A 39 -18.32 -6.85 2.25
C GLU A 39 -18.35 -8.38 2.35
N LEU A 40 -18.42 -9.06 1.20
CA LEU A 40 -18.43 -10.51 1.13
C LEU A 40 -17.11 -11.12 1.61
N ALA A 41 -15.97 -10.59 1.18
CA ALA A 41 -14.67 -11.08 1.60
C ALA A 41 -14.48 -10.99 3.13
N ILE A 42 -14.87 -9.87 3.73
CA ILE A 42 -14.85 -9.68 5.18
C ILE A 42 -15.81 -10.68 5.86
N LYS A 43 -17.00 -10.88 5.30
CA LYS A 43 -18.00 -11.82 5.83
C LYS A 43 -17.51 -13.28 5.78
N CYS A 44 -16.69 -13.62 4.80
CA CYS A 44 -16.06 -14.93 4.69
C CYS A 44 -14.81 -15.07 5.59
N GLY A 45 -14.35 -13.98 6.23
CA GLY A 45 -13.31 -14.03 7.24
C GLY A 45 -11.99 -13.37 6.86
N ALA A 46 -11.93 -12.63 5.75
CA ALA A 46 -10.76 -11.80 5.46
C ALA A 46 -10.57 -10.75 6.56
N LYS A 47 -9.34 -10.60 7.04
CA LYS A 47 -8.94 -9.64 8.08
C LYS A 47 -8.26 -8.41 7.49
N THR A 48 -7.72 -8.54 6.30
CA THR A 48 -7.14 -7.44 5.54
C THR A 48 -7.77 -7.40 4.15
N ILE A 49 -8.12 -6.22 3.72
CA ILE A 49 -8.66 -5.95 2.39
C ILE A 49 -7.68 -5.03 1.68
N ASN A 50 -7.02 -5.57 0.68
CA ASN A 50 -6.07 -4.82 -0.13
C ASN A 50 -6.73 -4.23 -1.37
N ILE A 51 -6.50 -2.94 -1.59
CA ILE A 51 -7.02 -2.19 -2.73
C ILE A 51 -5.85 -1.82 -3.65
N PRO A 52 -5.66 -2.55 -4.76
CA PRO A 52 -4.55 -2.29 -5.66
C PRO A 52 -4.90 -1.27 -6.75
N ASP A 53 -4.00 -0.33 -6.95
CA ASP A 53 -3.85 0.44 -8.18
C ASP A 53 -2.94 -0.34 -9.12
N THR A 54 -3.50 -1.40 -9.72
CA THR A 54 -2.75 -2.42 -10.47
C THR A 54 -2.05 -1.85 -11.70
N VAL A 55 -2.65 -0.87 -12.36
CA VAL A 55 -2.08 -0.23 -13.56
C VAL A 55 -1.36 1.08 -13.24
N GLY A 56 -1.32 1.50 -11.97
CA GLY A 56 -0.57 2.67 -11.52
C GLY A 56 -1.03 3.98 -12.14
N TYR A 57 -2.35 4.17 -12.32
CA TYR A 57 -2.90 5.32 -13.06
C TYR A 57 -3.70 6.30 -12.20
N THR A 58 -4.02 5.95 -10.96
CA THR A 58 -4.77 6.84 -10.08
C THR A 58 -3.93 8.04 -9.63
N VAL A 59 -4.64 9.10 -9.27
CA VAL A 59 -4.05 10.26 -8.60
C VAL A 59 -4.45 10.25 -7.12
N PRO A 60 -3.69 10.94 -6.23
CA PRO A 60 -3.92 10.84 -4.77
C PRO A 60 -5.34 11.17 -4.32
N SER A 61 -5.96 12.17 -4.92
CA SER A 61 -7.34 12.55 -4.58
C SER A 61 -8.37 11.48 -4.96
N GLU A 62 -8.15 10.79 -6.08
CA GLU A 62 -9.00 9.68 -6.52
C GLU A 62 -8.82 8.47 -5.62
N PHE A 63 -7.57 8.06 -5.36
CA PHE A 63 -7.27 6.92 -4.48
C PHE A 63 -7.83 7.15 -3.07
N LYS A 64 -7.64 8.35 -2.52
CA LYS A 64 -8.24 8.76 -1.26
C LYS A 64 -9.76 8.57 -1.26
N LYS A 65 -10.44 9.04 -2.30
CA LYS A 65 -11.90 8.92 -2.43
C LYS A 65 -12.37 7.46 -2.50
N ILE A 66 -11.61 6.57 -3.12
CA ILE A 66 -11.91 5.13 -3.15
C ILE A 66 -11.91 4.57 -1.72
N ILE A 67 -10.85 4.81 -0.95
CA ILE A 67 -10.75 4.34 0.44
C ILE A 67 -11.88 4.93 1.31
N GLU A 68 -12.12 6.24 1.23
CA GLU A 68 -13.21 6.89 1.96
C GLU A 68 -14.59 6.30 1.59
N THR A 69 -14.79 5.97 0.32
CA THR A 69 -16.06 5.37 -0.15
C THR A 69 -16.26 3.97 0.45
N LEU A 70 -15.21 3.16 0.50
CA LEU A 70 -15.27 1.83 1.13
C LEU A 70 -15.59 1.93 2.62
N ILE A 71 -14.94 2.83 3.33
CA ILE A 71 -15.19 3.06 4.76
C ILE A 71 -16.64 3.48 5.02
N ASN A 72 -17.19 4.32 4.15
CA ASN A 72 -18.53 4.86 4.33
C ASN A 72 -19.66 3.93 3.88
N LYS A 73 -19.39 3.06 2.87
CA LYS A 73 -20.45 2.24 2.24
C LYS A 73 -20.44 0.77 2.65
N VAL A 74 -19.30 0.23 3.08
CA VAL A 74 -19.20 -1.20 3.44
C VAL A 74 -19.60 -1.40 4.90
N PRO A 75 -20.72 -2.12 5.18
CA PRO A 75 -21.30 -2.14 6.53
C PRO A 75 -20.45 -2.81 7.60
N ASN A 76 -19.54 -3.70 7.21
CA ASN A 76 -18.68 -4.49 8.10
C ASN A 76 -17.18 -4.14 7.97
N ILE A 77 -16.88 -2.96 7.45
CA ILE A 77 -15.50 -2.53 7.18
C ILE A 77 -14.63 -2.43 8.45
N ASP A 78 -15.27 -2.15 9.59
CA ASP A 78 -14.66 -2.09 10.90
C ASP A 78 -14.04 -3.43 11.39
N LYS A 79 -14.38 -4.54 10.73
CA LYS A 79 -13.87 -5.88 11.04
C LYS A 79 -12.60 -6.25 10.28
N ALA A 80 -12.12 -5.38 9.39
CA ALA A 80 -10.92 -5.62 8.60
C ALA A 80 -10.03 -4.37 8.53
N ILE A 81 -8.76 -4.59 8.24
CA ILE A 81 -7.80 -3.55 7.94
C ILE A 81 -7.86 -3.25 6.44
N LEU A 82 -7.96 -1.98 6.06
CA LEU A 82 -7.75 -1.58 4.67
C LEU A 82 -6.26 -1.44 4.39
N SER A 83 -5.82 -2.07 3.31
CA SER A 83 -4.47 -2.02 2.76
C SER A 83 -4.46 -1.30 1.42
N THR A 84 -3.35 -0.66 1.11
CA THR A 84 -3.09 -0.01 -0.17
C THR A 84 -1.95 -0.70 -0.90
N HIS A 85 -2.10 -0.91 -2.20
CA HIS A 85 -1.04 -1.44 -3.07
C HIS A 85 -1.00 -0.60 -4.35
N CYS A 86 0.04 0.20 -4.53
CA CYS A 86 0.11 1.16 -5.61
C CYS A 86 1.32 0.92 -6.50
N HIS A 87 1.09 0.79 -7.82
CA HIS A 87 2.13 0.76 -8.83
C HIS A 87 2.53 2.18 -9.25
N ASN A 88 3.74 2.32 -9.81
CA ASN A 88 4.41 3.60 -9.96
C ASN A 88 4.46 4.11 -11.42
N ASP A 89 3.53 3.68 -12.25
CA ASP A 89 3.54 4.00 -13.69
C ASP A 89 3.45 5.51 -13.97
N LEU A 90 2.73 6.25 -13.15
CA LEU A 90 2.68 7.71 -13.19
C LEU A 90 3.64 8.39 -12.19
N GLY A 91 4.50 7.64 -11.49
CA GLY A 91 5.36 8.19 -10.45
C GLY A 91 4.61 8.62 -9.17
N LEU A 92 3.40 8.08 -8.92
CA LEU A 92 2.53 8.50 -7.84
C LEU A 92 2.28 7.42 -6.78
N ALA A 93 2.95 6.28 -6.85
CA ALA A 93 2.69 5.14 -5.96
C ALA A 93 2.79 5.50 -4.48
N VAL A 94 3.85 6.22 -4.07
CA VAL A 94 4.03 6.68 -2.68
C VAL A 94 2.96 7.70 -2.31
N ALA A 95 2.67 8.66 -3.19
CA ALA A 95 1.67 9.69 -2.93
C ALA A 95 0.26 9.09 -2.78
N ASN A 96 -0.10 8.11 -3.62
CA ASN A 96 -1.37 7.38 -3.53
C ASN A 96 -1.45 6.57 -2.24
N SER A 97 -0.40 5.85 -1.87
CA SER A 97 -0.34 5.07 -0.63
C SER A 97 -0.53 5.95 0.61
N LEU A 98 0.16 7.09 0.67
CA LEU A 98 0.01 8.07 1.76
C LEU A 98 -1.40 8.68 1.80
N ALA A 99 -1.98 8.98 0.63
CA ALA A 99 -3.36 9.46 0.54
C ALA A 99 -4.37 8.41 1.05
N GLY A 100 -4.13 7.14 0.76
CA GLY A 100 -4.91 6.02 1.30
C GLY A 100 -4.84 5.93 2.83
N VAL A 101 -3.66 6.10 3.41
CA VAL A 101 -3.48 6.13 4.88
C VAL A 101 -4.22 7.32 5.49
N GLN A 102 -4.14 8.50 4.88
CA GLN A 102 -4.90 9.67 5.33
C GLN A 102 -6.41 9.46 5.24
N ALA A 103 -6.87 8.65 4.29
CA ALA A 103 -8.27 8.27 4.15
C ALA A 103 -8.74 7.21 5.14
N GLY A 104 -7.83 6.49 5.81
CA GLY A 104 -8.18 5.49 6.83
C GLY A 104 -7.57 4.10 6.62
N ALA A 105 -6.81 3.84 5.57
CA ALA A 105 -6.02 2.62 5.45
C ALA A 105 -4.97 2.53 6.56
N ARG A 106 -4.65 1.30 6.98
CA ARG A 106 -3.70 1.04 8.07
C ARG A 106 -2.61 0.05 7.70
N GLN A 107 -2.61 -0.41 6.46
CA GLN A 107 -1.54 -1.21 5.88
C GLN A 107 -1.15 -0.61 4.53
N ILE A 108 0.13 -0.65 4.21
CA ILE A 108 0.68 -0.30 2.90
C ILE A 108 1.51 -1.48 2.41
N GLU A 109 1.17 -2.01 1.26
CA GLU A 109 2.04 -2.90 0.52
C GLU A 109 3.04 -2.07 -0.29
N CYS A 110 4.29 -2.27 0.00
CA CYS A 110 5.37 -1.53 -0.62
C CYS A 110 6.63 -2.41 -0.70
N THR A 111 7.60 -1.98 -1.46
CA THR A 111 8.83 -2.76 -1.65
C THR A 111 10.07 -1.91 -1.37
N ILE A 112 11.14 -2.56 -0.93
CA ILE A 112 12.44 -1.88 -0.79
C ILE A 112 12.90 -1.42 -2.16
N ASN A 113 13.31 -0.16 -2.28
CA ASN A 113 13.72 0.51 -3.51
C ASN A 113 12.58 0.67 -4.54
N GLY A 114 11.33 0.44 -4.16
CA GLY A 114 10.21 0.49 -5.08
C GLY A 114 10.24 -0.59 -6.15
N LEU A 115 10.94 -1.71 -5.93
CA LEU A 115 10.99 -2.82 -6.88
C LEU A 115 9.59 -3.36 -7.15
N GLY A 116 9.30 -3.66 -8.42
CA GLY A 116 8.02 -4.20 -8.82
C GLY A 116 7.88 -4.26 -10.34
N GLU A 117 6.68 -4.58 -10.77
CA GLU A 117 6.35 -4.66 -12.19
C GLU A 117 6.43 -3.29 -12.86
N ARG A 118 6.82 -3.26 -14.12
CA ARG A 118 6.88 -2.09 -15.02
C ARG A 118 7.73 -0.95 -14.44
N ALA A 119 7.08 0.08 -13.85
CA ALA A 119 7.76 1.23 -13.23
C ALA A 119 7.99 1.04 -11.72
N GLY A 120 7.62 -0.11 -11.16
CA GLY A 120 7.80 -0.45 -9.75
C GLY A 120 6.56 -0.21 -8.88
N ASN A 121 6.76 -0.40 -7.58
CA ASN A 121 5.77 -0.21 -6.53
C ASN A 121 6.09 1.05 -5.70
N ALA A 122 5.25 1.33 -4.71
CA ALA A 122 5.60 2.30 -3.67
C ALA A 122 6.91 1.89 -2.97
N ALA A 123 7.85 2.81 -2.83
CA ALA A 123 9.10 2.56 -2.12
C ALA A 123 8.88 2.63 -0.61
N LEU A 124 9.24 1.55 0.11
CA LEU A 124 9.08 1.45 1.57
C LEU A 124 9.77 2.61 2.28
N GLU A 125 11.01 2.89 1.91
CA GLU A 125 11.83 3.95 2.51
C GLU A 125 11.22 5.34 2.35
N GLU A 126 10.59 5.63 1.21
CA GLU A 126 9.93 6.91 0.96
C GLU A 126 8.66 7.06 1.81
N VAL A 127 7.85 6.00 1.88
CA VAL A 127 6.65 5.95 2.74
C VAL A 127 7.03 6.17 4.21
N VAL A 128 8.00 5.41 4.71
CA VAL A 128 8.44 5.47 6.11
C VAL A 128 9.04 6.84 6.44
N MET A 129 9.89 7.36 5.56
CA MET A 129 10.52 8.67 5.77
C MET A 129 9.55 9.82 5.65
N ALA A 130 8.51 9.75 4.81
CA ALA A 130 7.44 10.74 4.77
C ALA A 130 6.72 10.85 6.12
N MET A 131 6.36 9.72 6.74
CA MET A 131 5.75 9.69 8.07
C MET A 131 6.70 10.22 9.15
N LYS A 132 7.98 9.82 9.09
CA LYS A 132 8.98 10.20 10.09
C LYS A 132 9.34 11.68 10.04
N THR A 133 9.38 12.28 8.85
CA THR A 133 9.80 13.68 8.67
C THR A 133 8.65 14.67 8.72
N ARG A 134 7.42 14.21 8.47
CA ARG A 134 6.23 15.06 8.46
C ARG A 134 5.14 14.56 9.41
N PRO A 135 5.47 14.36 10.72
CA PRO A 135 4.48 13.93 11.72
C PRO A 135 3.35 14.96 11.90
N ASP A 136 3.57 16.20 11.50
CA ASP A 136 2.57 17.28 11.48
C ASP A 136 1.41 17.00 10.50
N LEU A 137 1.67 16.36 9.38
CA LEU A 137 0.69 16.01 8.34
C LEU A 137 0.38 14.52 8.27
N MET A 138 1.29 13.71 8.76
CA MET A 138 1.22 12.25 8.76
C MET A 138 1.43 11.71 10.18
N PRO A 139 0.46 11.92 11.09
CA PRO A 139 0.57 11.54 12.49
C PRO A 139 0.36 10.02 12.69
N PHE A 140 1.11 9.24 11.92
CA PHE A 140 1.06 7.78 11.94
C PHE A 140 2.42 7.23 12.34
N GLU A 141 2.41 6.09 13.02
CA GLU A 141 3.61 5.41 13.47
C GLU A 141 3.81 4.10 12.71
N THR A 142 5.06 3.70 12.57
CA THR A 142 5.47 2.41 12.01
C THR A 142 6.56 1.81 12.88
N GLY A 143 6.58 0.49 13.00
CA GLY A 143 7.65 -0.24 13.69
C GLY A 143 8.93 -0.40 12.88
N ILE A 144 9.05 0.20 11.70
CA ILE A 144 10.24 0.08 10.85
C ILE A 144 11.42 0.82 11.48
N GLU A 145 12.54 0.13 11.66
CA GLU A 145 13.80 0.70 12.14
C GLU A 145 14.49 1.49 11.01
N THR A 146 14.33 2.81 11.03
CA THR A 146 14.78 3.69 9.95
C THR A 146 16.29 3.71 9.74
N THR A 147 17.08 3.40 10.76
CA THR A 147 18.55 3.34 10.66
C THR A 147 19.01 2.17 9.77
N LEU A 148 18.16 1.20 9.52
CA LEU A 148 18.45 0.03 8.69
C LEU A 148 18.05 0.20 7.22
N LEU A 149 17.32 1.26 6.85
CA LEU A 149 16.80 1.45 5.49
C LEU A 149 17.92 1.44 4.43
N SER A 150 18.98 2.21 4.63
CA SER A 150 20.11 2.24 3.68
C SER A 150 20.83 0.88 3.55
N LYS A 151 20.90 0.12 4.64
CA LYS A 151 21.49 -1.23 4.61
C LYS A 151 20.59 -2.20 3.83
N ALA A 152 19.31 -2.18 4.08
CA ALA A 152 18.34 -3.01 3.38
C ALA A 152 18.33 -2.69 1.88
N SER A 153 18.31 -1.42 1.51
CA SER A 153 18.39 -0.97 0.13
C SER A 153 19.64 -1.48 -0.60
N LYS A 154 20.82 -1.38 0.02
CA LYS A 154 22.06 -1.89 -0.54
C LYS A 154 22.05 -3.41 -0.74
N ILE A 155 21.50 -4.15 0.22
CA ILE A 155 21.37 -5.61 0.11
C ILE A 155 20.49 -5.98 -1.10
N VAL A 156 19.33 -5.33 -1.23
CA VAL A 156 18.40 -5.58 -2.33
C VAL A 156 19.04 -5.22 -3.68
N SER A 157 19.67 -4.05 -3.79
CA SER A 157 20.37 -3.63 -5.02
C SER A 157 21.47 -4.62 -5.42
N ASN A 158 22.25 -5.10 -4.45
CA ASN A 158 23.31 -6.08 -4.72
C ASN A 158 22.75 -7.45 -5.14
N ALA A 159 21.67 -7.89 -4.51
CA ALA A 159 21.06 -9.18 -4.79
C ALA A 159 20.33 -9.22 -6.15
N THR A 160 19.72 -8.13 -6.52
CA THR A 160 18.90 -8.04 -7.75
C THR A 160 19.67 -7.52 -8.95
N GLY A 161 20.77 -6.82 -8.74
CA GLY A 161 21.51 -6.10 -9.78
C GLY A 161 20.83 -4.80 -10.23
N PHE A 162 19.69 -4.45 -9.65
CA PHE A 162 19.01 -3.17 -9.97
C PHE A 162 19.51 -2.07 -9.04
N PRO A 163 20.16 -1.02 -9.58
CA PRO A 163 20.55 0.13 -8.78
C PRO A 163 19.32 0.92 -8.35
N VAL A 164 19.42 1.58 -7.21
CA VAL A 164 18.41 2.57 -6.80
C VAL A 164 18.44 3.73 -7.79
N GLN A 165 17.27 4.28 -8.12
CA GLN A 165 17.18 5.43 -9.03
C GLN A 165 17.98 6.62 -8.49
N TYR A 166 18.69 7.34 -9.35
CA TYR A 166 19.61 8.44 -8.97
C TYR A 166 18.92 9.61 -8.24
N LEU A 167 17.59 9.72 -8.31
CA LEU A 167 16.80 10.73 -7.61
C LEU A 167 16.13 10.20 -6.34
N SER A 168 16.43 8.98 -5.93
CA SER A 168 15.92 8.42 -4.67
C SER A 168 16.59 9.10 -3.48
N LEU A 169 15.83 9.31 -2.41
CA LEU A 169 16.33 9.83 -1.12
C LEU A 169 17.55 9.05 -0.59
N ILE A 170 17.69 7.79 -0.94
CA ILE A 170 18.81 6.93 -0.53
C ILE A 170 20.11 7.30 -1.25
N HIS A 171 20.06 7.84 -2.47
CA HIS A 171 21.24 8.36 -3.16
C HIS A 171 21.67 9.73 -2.65
N ILE A 172 20.78 10.47 -2.02
CA ILE A 172 21.05 11.77 -1.41
C ILE A 172 21.59 11.60 0.02
N SER A 173 21.95 10.41 0.44
CA SER A 173 22.29 10.04 1.81
C SER A 173 23.69 10.46 2.29
N GLU A 174 24.39 11.33 1.61
CA GLU A 174 25.33 12.22 2.27
C GLU A 174 24.52 13.45 2.70
N PRO A 175 24.19 13.60 3.99
CA PRO A 175 23.59 14.84 4.44
C PRO A 175 24.65 15.93 4.26
N THR A 176 24.57 16.65 3.16
CA THR A 176 25.12 18.00 3.15
C THR A 176 24.45 18.69 4.32
N ARG A 177 25.16 18.74 5.44
CA ARG A 177 24.75 19.53 6.59
C ARG A 177 24.58 20.96 6.08
N HIS A 178 23.36 21.34 5.81
CA HIS A 178 23.02 22.75 5.81
C HIS A 178 23.25 23.23 7.24
N ARG A 179 24.48 23.63 7.53
CA ARG A 179 24.76 24.45 8.71
C ARG A 179 24.04 25.77 8.48
N ARG A 180 22.99 25.97 9.22
CA ARG A 180 22.51 27.31 9.53
C ARG A 180 23.35 27.88 10.65
#